data_a80797cf5b98c04906f14e91627c5cf8
#
_entry.id   a80797cf5b98c04906f14e91627c5cf8
#
_cell.length_a   1.000
_cell.length_b   1.000
_cell.length_c   1.000
_cell.angle_alpha   90.00
_cell.angle_beta   90.00
_cell.angle_gamma   90.00
#
_symmetry.space_group_name_H-M   'P 1'
#
loop_
_entity.id
_entity.type
_entity.pdbx_description
1 polymer ?
#
loop_
_entity_poly.entity_id
_entity_poly.type
_entity_poly.pdbx_seq_one_letter_code
_entity_poly.pdbx_strand_id
1 'polypeptide(L)'
;MDIQIEEVGLRPGEKLYEELLTQSADLRRTENEKIFVEEKPAIEESDLKGWLEELAAVVESGSRQQIFQLLRELVPTFRSPEDVNREAIRAVREGQAAHLEDLALVQNV
;
A
#
# COMPACT_ATOMS: atom_id res chain seq x y z
N MET A 1 31.40 -18.18 9.85
CA MET A 1 29.95 -18.46 10.03
C MET A 1 29.21 -18.00 8.79
N ASP A 2 28.66 -18.93 8.06
CA ASP A 2 27.95 -18.60 6.84
C ASP A 2 26.50 -18.22 7.18
N ILE A 3 26.04 -17.08 6.67
CA ILE A 3 24.66 -16.64 6.81
C ILE A 3 23.89 -17.18 5.61
N GLN A 4 22.86 -17.95 5.88
CA GLN A 4 21.99 -18.47 4.83
C GLN A 4 21.10 -17.36 4.26
N ILE A 5 20.94 -17.37 2.94
CA ILE A 5 20.00 -16.52 2.23
C ILE A 5 18.80 -17.39 1.86
N GLU A 6 17.63 -17.00 2.31
CA GLU A 6 16.39 -17.70 2.06
C GLU A 6 15.41 -16.79 1.32
N GLU A 7 14.80 -17.32 0.25
CA GLU A 7 13.74 -16.62 -0.44
C GLU A 7 12.42 -16.82 0.31
N VAL A 8 11.81 -15.73 0.70
CA VAL A 8 10.49 -15.71 1.35
C VAL A 8 9.48 -14.98 0.46
N GLY A 9 8.24 -15.41 0.49
CA GLY A 9 7.17 -14.73 -0.22
C GLY A 9 6.75 -13.42 0.44
N LEU A 10 5.80 -12.70 -0.18
CA LEU A 10 5.22 -11.49 0.37
C LEU A 10 4.46 -11.77 1.65
N ARG A 11 4.67 -10.93 2.66
CA ARG A 11 3.88 -10.95 3.90
C ARG A 11 2.51 -10.31 3.64
N PRO A 12 1.49 -10.62 4.46
CA PRO A 12 0.20 -9.94 4.40
C PRO A 12 0.37 -8.43 4.55
N GLY A 13 -0.13 -7.68 3.58
CA GLY A 13 -0.04 -6.21 3.56
C GLY A 13 1.28 -5.64 3.05
N GLU A 14 2.25 -6.47 2.69
CA GLU A 14 3.53 -6.02 2.12
C GLU A 14 3.34 -5.56 0.67
N LYS A 15 3.90 -4.41 0.32
CA LYS A 15 3.83 -3.89 -1.04
C LYS A 15 4.82 -4.61 -1.94
N LEU A 16 4.37 -5.00 -3.14
CA LEU A 16 5.26 -5.54 -4.17
C LEU A 16 6.18 -4.45 -4.74
N TYR A 17 5.65 -3.25 -4.92
CA TYR A 17 6.37 -2.06 -5.32
C TYR A 17 6.16 -0.96 -4.30
N GLU A 18 7.24 -0.34 -3.85
CA GLU A 18 7.16 0.80 -2.94
C GLU A 18 6.71 2.07 -3.64
N GLU A 19 5.99 2.90 -2.90
CA GLU A 19 5.53 4.22 -3.33
C GLU A 19 6.31 5.28 -2.55
N LEU A 20 6.93 6.21 -3.27
CA LEU A 20 7.65 7.33 -2.64
C LEU A 20 6.70 8.42 -2.14
N LEU A 21 5.55 8.55 -2.78
CA LEU A 21 4.54 9.57 -2.50
C LEU A 21 3.16 8.92 -2.38
N THR A 22 2.28 9.51 -1.61
CA THR A 22 0.88 9.08 -1.55
C THR A 22 0.15 9.46 -2.83
N GLN A 23 -0.82 8.66 -3.27
CA GLN A 23 -1.59 8.91 -4.48
C GLN A 23 -2.38 10.22 -4.46
N SER A 24 -2.68 10.71 -3.26
CA SER A 24 -3.41 11.96 -3.03
C SER A 24 -2.50 13.15 -2.72
N ALA A 25 -1.19 12.99 -2.88
CA ALA A 25 -0.24 14.04 -2.56
C ALA A 25 -0.32 15.21 -3.55
N ASP A 26 -0.56 16.40 -3.02
CA ASP A 26 -0.36 17.64 -3.76
C ASP A 26 1.13 17.99 -3.74
N LEU A 27 1.71 18.06 -4.92
CA LEU A 27 3.12 18.36 -5.08
C LEU A 27 3.32 19.82 -5.48
N ARG A 28 4.04 20.56 -4.65
CA ARG A 28 4.49 21.91 -4.98
C ARG A 28 5.89 21.86 -5.58
N ARG A 29 6.07 22.51 -6.71
CA ARG A 29 7.38 22.66 -7.34
C ARG A 29 8.28 23.57 -6.51
N THR A 30 9.57 23.27 -6.51
CA THR A 30 10.62 24.13 -5.96
C THR A 30 11.40 24.79 -7.11
N GLU A 31 12.35 25.65 -6.78
CA GLU A 31 13.28 26.24 -7.76
C GLU A 31 14.13 25.18 -8.49
N ASN A 32 14.34 24.02 -7.85
CA ASN A 32 15.01 22.89 -8.48
C ASN A 32 13.96 21.98 -9.13
N GLU A 33 14.07 21.76 -10.43
CA GLU A 33 13.14 20.95 -11.23
C GLU A 33 13.00 19.49 -10.74
N LYS A 34 13.96 18.98 -10.01
CA LYS A 34 13.98 17.58 -9.50
C LYS A 34 13.49 17.47 -8.06
N ILE A 35 13.22 18.59 -7.38
CA ILE A 35 12.81 18.61 -5.99
C ILE A 35 11.38 19.12 -5.89
N PHE A 36 10.53 18.31 -5.30
CA PHE A 36 9.12 18.63 -5.02
C PHE A 36 8.87 18.58 -3.52
N VAL A 37 7.95 19.40 -3.05
CA VAL A 37 7.46 19.36 -1.69
C VAL A 37 6.07 18.74 -1.69
N GLU A 38 5.89 17.69 -0.91
CA GLU A 38 4.57 17.11 -0.67
C GLU A 38 3.83 17.96 0.36
N GLU A 39 2.70 18.53 -0.04
CA GLU A 39 1.82 19.28 0.84
C GLU A 39 0.82 18.32 1.47
N LYS A 40 0.84 18.24 2.79
CA LYS A 40 -0.12 17.43 3.54
C LYS A 40 -1.31 18.28 3.94
N PRO A 41 -2.53 17.78 3.82
CA PRO A 41 -3.70 18.47 4.35
C PRO A 41 -3.55 18.64 5.87
N ALA A 42 -3.91 19.81 6.36
CA ALA A 42 -3.95 20.05 7.79
C ALA A 42 -5.10 19.25 8.43
N ILE A 43 -4.81 18.60 9.54
CA ILE A 43 -5.83 17.91 10.35
C ILE A 43 -6.01 18.76 11.62
N GLU A 44 -7.26 19.11 11.90
CA GLU A 44 -7.58 19.82 13.14
C GLU A 44 -7.35 18.92 14.35
N GLU A 45 -6.75 19.48 15.41
CA GLU A 45 -6.42 18.72 16.61
C GLU A 45 -7.64 18.09 17.28
N SER A 46 -8.78 18.80 17.26
CA SER A 46 -10.04 18.30 17.80
C SER A 46 -10.56 17.07 17.05
N ASP A 47 -10.44 17.08 15.72
CA ASP A 47 -10.84 15.97 14.88
C ASP A 47 -9.95 14.75 15.11
N LEU A 48 -8.64 14.97 15.16
CA LEU A 48 -7.67 13.92 15.45
C LEU A 48 -7.94 13.24 16.80
N LYS A 49 -8.22 14.03 17.84
CA LYS A 49 -8.53 13.49 19.16
C LYS A 49 -9.78 12.62 19.14
N GLY A 50 -10.86 13.08 18.49
CA GLY A 50 -12.10 12.31 18.34
C GLY A 50 -11.86 10.99 17.58
N TRP A 51 -11.09 11.02 16.51
CA TRP A 51 -10.75 9.83 15.73
C TRP A 51 -9.94 8.80 16.53
N LEU A 52 -8.99 9.26 17.35
CA LEU A 52 -8.19 8.37 18.20
C LEU A 52 -9.04 7.73 19.30
N GLU A 53 -9.98 8.47 19.91
CA GLU A 53 -10.92 7.94 20.88
C GLU A 53 -11.84 6.87 20.27
N GLU A 54 -12.38 7.14 19.08
CA GLU A 54 -13.21 6.20 18.35
C GLU A 54 -12.43 4.93 17.96
N LEU A 55 -11.20 5.10 17.46
CA LEU A 55 -10.34 3.98 17.11
C LEU A 55 -10.03 3.11 18.34
N ALA A 56 -9.73 3.72 19.47
CA ALA A 56 -9.48 2.99 20.72
C ALA A 56 -10.70 2.16 21.15
N ALA A 57 -11.91 2.72 21.06
CA ALA A 57 -13.15 2.02 21.38
C ALA A 57 -13.41 0.82 20.44
N VAL A 58 -13.18 1.00 19.14
CA VAL A 58 -13.33 -0.06 18.14
C VAL A 58 -12.30 -1.17 18.33
N VAL A 59 -11.06 -0.83 18.68
CA VAL A 59 -10.01 -1.81 18.99
C VAL A 59 -10.38 -2.63 20.23
N GLU A 60 -10.91 -2.01 21.27
CA GLU A 60 -11.41 -2.73 22.46
C GLU A 60 -12.54 -3.70 22.15
N SER A 61 -13.40 -3.38 21.17
CA SER A 61 -14.47 -4.28 20.74
C SER A 61 -13.95 -5.56 20.10
N GLY A 62 -12.71 -5.59 19.62
CA GLY A 62 -12.06 -6.74 19.01
C GLY A 62 -12.57 -7.09 17.60
N SER A 63 -13.45 -6.31 17.02
CA SER A 63 -13.99 -6.54 15.67
C SER A 63 -13.03 -6.03 14.59
N ARG A 64 -12.32 -6.95 13.94
CA ARG A 64 -11.43 -6.63 12.81
C ARG A 64 -12.16 -5.90 11.68
N GLN A 65 -13.39 -6.30 11.40
CA GLN A 65 -14.20 -5.67 10.36
C GLN A 65 -14.51 -4.21 10.66
N GLN A 66 -14.88 -3.92 11.91
CA GLN A 66 -15.16 -2.54 12.36
C GLN A 66 -13.88 -1.69 12.35
N ILE A 67 -12.74 -2.25 12.75
CA ILE A 67 -11.45 -1.57 12.67
C ILE A 67 -11.13 -1.18 11.23
N PHE A 68 -11.27 -2.09 10.29
CA PHE A 68 -10.98 -1.82 8.88
C PHE A 68 -11.96 -0.82 8.27
N GLN A 69 -13.23 -0.88 8.66
CA GLN A 69 -14.23 0.09 8.22
C GLN A 69 -13.87 1.50 8.69
N LEU A 70 -13.53 1.66 9.97
CA LEU A 70 -13.12 2.95 10.53
C LEU A 70 -11.84 3.46 9.87
N LEU A 71 -10.84 2.60 9.66
CA LEU A 71 -9.61 2.99 8.97
C LEU A 71 -9.85 3.47 7.54
N ARG A 72 -10.80 2.87 6.80
CA ARG A 72 -11.18 3.35 5.47
C ARG A 72 -11.83 4.73 5.48
N GLU A 73 -12.59 5.02 6.54
CA GLU A 73 -13.21 6.34 6.71
C GLU A 73 -12.19 7.42 7.08
N LEU A 74 -11.29 7.11 8.01
CA LEU A 74 -10.28 8.05 8.51
C LEU A 74 -9.10 8.25 7.56
N VAL A 75 -8.72 7.20 6.85
CA VAL A 75 -7.58 7.20 5.93
C VAL A 75 -8.06 6.79 4.54
N PRO A 76 -8.36 7.74 3.65
CA PRO A 76 -8.91 7.43 2.32
C PRO A 76 -8.04 6.51 1.46
N THR A 77 -6.74 6.50 1.71
CA THR A 77 -5.78 5.65 1.01
C THR A 77 -5.59 4.27 1.66
N PHE A 78 -6.27 4.02 2.78
CA PHE A 78 -6.15 2.73 3.48
C PHE A 78 -6.69 1.59 2.61
N ARG A 79 -5.93 0.52 2.58
CA ARG A 79 -6.30 -0.73 1.92
C ARG A 79 -6.05 -1.89 2.87
N SER A 80 -6.96 -2.86 2.88
CA SER A 80 -6.77 -4.03 3.72
C SER A 80 -5.60 -4.89 3.23
N PRO A 81 -4.93 -5.65 4.12
CA PRO A 81 -3.87 -6.57 3.70
C PRO A 81 -4.31 -7.55 2.62
N GLU A 82 -5.56 -8.00 2.67
CA GLU A 82 -6.13 -8.92 1.69
C GLU A 82 -6.26 -8.28 0.31
N ASP A 83 -6.67 -7.01 0.24
CA ASP A 83 -6.79 -6.29 -1.04
C ASP A 83 -5.41 -6.06 -1.67
N VAL A 84 -4.43 -5.63 -0.87
CA VAL A 84 -3.05 -5.42 -1.34
C VAL A 84 -2.43 -6.72 -1.83
N ASN A 85 -2.59 -7.80 -1.09
CA ASN A 85 -2.06 -9.09 -1.47
C ASN A 85 -2.72 -9.66 -2.74
N ARG A 86 -4.03 -9.46 -2.88
CA ARG A 86 -4.76 -9.89 -4.07
C ARG A 86 -4.25 -9.21 -5.33
N GLU A 87 -4.00 -7.92 -5.26
CA GLU A 87 -3.41 -7.17 -6.38
C GLU A 87 -1.98 -7.60 -6.67
N ALA A 88 -1.16 -7.80 -5.65
CA ALA A 88 0.20 -8.28 -5.83
C ALA A 88 0.25 -9.65 -6.50
N ILE A 89 -0.58 -10.59 -6.05
CA ILE A 89 -0.70 -11.91 -6.65
C ILE A 89 -1.17 -11.81 -8.12
N ARG A 90 -2.15 -10.98 -8.39
CA ARG A 90 -2.64 -10.74 -9.75
C ARG A 90 -1.55 -10.18 -10.66
N ALA A 91 -0.82 -9.17 -10.22
CA ALA A 91 0.28 -8.56 -10.97
C ALA A 91 1.39 -9.58 -11.29
N VAL A 92 1.74 -10.45 -10.34
CA VAL A 92 2.71 -11.53 -10.56
C VAL A 92 2.22 -12.52 -11.61
N ARG A 93 0.96 -12.94 -11.55
CA ARG A 93 0.37 -13.85 -12.52
C ARG A 93 0.31 -13.26 -13.93
N GLU A 94 -0.06 -12.00 -14.06
CA GLU A 94 -0.09 -11.28 -15.33
C GLU A 94 1.32 -11.12 -15.90
N GLY A 95 2.31 -10.81 -15.09
CA GLY A 95 3.71 -10.74 -15.49
C GLY A 95 4.27 -12.10 -15.93
N GLN A 96 3.93 -13.18 -15.24
CA GLN A 96 4.31 -14.54 -15.62
C GLN A 96 3.63 -14.96 -16.93
N ALA A 97 2.37 -14.66 -17.13
CA ALA A 97 1.65 -14.96 -18.36
C ALA A 97 2.27 -14.23 -19.57
N ALA A 98 2.58 -12.94 -19.43
CA ALA A 98 3.26 -12.16 -20.46
C ALA A 98 4.64 -12.74 -20.81
N HIS A 99 5.41 -13.16 -19.81
CA HIS A 99 6.71 -13.79 -20.01
C HIS A 99 6.60 -15.13 -20.78
N LEU A 100 5.62 -15.96 -20.46
CA LEU A 100 5.37 -17.22 -21.15
C LEU A 100 4.93 -16.99 -22.61
N GLU A 101 4.13 -15.98 -22.88
CA GLU A 101 3.74 -15.59 -24.25
C GLU A 101 4.96 -15.15 -25.07
N ASP A 102 5.85 -14.34 -24.50
CA ASP A 102 7.09 -13.92 -25.14
C ASP A 102 8.00 -15.10 -25.47
N LEU A 103 8.13 -16.07 -24.56
CA LEU A 103 8.88 -17.30 -24.79
C LEU A 103 8.25 -18.16 -25.90
N ALA A 104 6.94 -18.26 -25.95
CA ALA A 104 6.22 -18.99 -27.00
C ALA A 104 6.44 -18.36 -28.38
N LEU A 105 6.43 -17.03 -28.49
CA LEU A 105 6.74 -16.30 -29.72
C LEU A 105 8.17 -16.54 -30.21
N VAL A 106 9.15 -16.59 -29.30
CA VAL A 106 10.54 -16.88 -29.64
C VAL A 106 10.72 -18.32 -30.15
N GLN A 107 9.99 -19.29 -29.61
CA GLN A 107 10.06 -20.67 -30.04
C GLN A 107 9.42 -20.93 -31.42
N ASN A 108 8.52 -20.09 -31.88
CA ASN A 108 7.85 -20.16 -33.16
C ASN A 108 8.59 -19.50 -34.32
N VAL A 109 9.74 -18.90 -34.02
CA VAL A 109 10.66 -18.32 -34.99
C VAL A 109 11.80 -19.31 -35.31
#